data_1307060f939016b21d02159d0fe264b6
#
_entry.id   1307060f939016b21d02159d0fe264b6
#
_cell.length_a   1.000
_cell.length_b   1.000
_cell.length_c   1.000
_cell.angle_alpha   90.00
_cell.angle_beta   90.00
_cell.angle_gamma   90.00
#
_symmetry.space_group_name_H-M   'P 1'
#
loop_
_entity.id
_entity.type
_entity.pdbx_description
1 polymer ?
#
loop_
_entity_poly.entity_id
_entity_poly.type
_entity_poly.pdbx_seq_one_letter_code
_entity_poly.pdbx_strand_id
1 'polypeptide(L)'
;MQDPIRIWRVPGMVFGPHELETGLEAMTPAVLAGIQRAGFTGVWLMVRLRDVTTTAVFPELGTEAERSQNDLRELASRCRQAGLKLYLHLNEPRGFAADAPFWQTHPDVRGAASLSVNDKALYGWPDSCAMCTSEPRTLMWLEQACTDIFRNVPQLGGVECITTSEHTSHCYSHFDVCGSGIGEHHGQKPDDILDCSPCRERRPTDILREVLLAIEQGVHAVSPSADVIAWTWSWDMCAPSPQADLIESLPPAIIIMPDNERGGELEWNGHKQRVDEYSLNYIGPSPRAREQIKAARQSGKRAMIRIQVNHTVEFATAPNWPLIANLYRKLANLRALGVSDVMAAWNFGNNPDTLNVFALSRFLRQPEWRDENAFLETVACEYFGLDDGRAAAKCWRSFGEAVKPYPFGFGILY
;
A
#
# COMPACT_ATOMS: atom_id res chain seq x y z
N MET A 1 23.98 6.14 5.16
CA MET A 1 22.79 5.82 4.34
C MET A 1 21.83 5.08 5.25
N GLN A 2 20.54 5.41 5.21
CA GLN A 2 19.53 4.66 5.94
C GLN A 2 19.38 3.26 5.31
N ASP A 3 19.05 2.26 6.13
CA ASP A 3 18.77 0.91 5.62
C ASP A 3 17.56 0.92 4.67
N PRO A 4 17.61 0.12 3.59
CA PRO A 4 16.51 0.08 2.63
C PRO A 4 15.25 -0.52 3.23
N ILE A 5 14.09 0.06 2.91
CA ILE A 5 12.78 -0.48 3.26
C ILE A 5 12.31 -1.38 2.12
N ARG A 6 12.17 -2.67 2.39
CA ARG A 6 11.71 -3.68 1.43
C ARG A 6 10.64 -4.52 2.07
N ILE A 7 9.38 -4.20 1.76
CA ILE A 7 8.22 -4.78 2.43
C ILE A 7 7.60 -5.87 1.55
N TRP A 8 7.23 -6.98 2.17
CA TRP A 8 6.57 -8.11 1.56
C TRP A 8 5.29 -8.51 2.30
N ARG A 9 4.32 -9.05 1.57
CA ARG A 9 3.11 -9.63 2.15
C ARG A 9 3.34 -11.09 2.51
N VAL A 10 3.01 -11.47 3.75
CA VAL A 10 3.17 -12.85 4.20
C VAL A 10 2.20 -13.78 3.47
N PRO A 11 2.66 -14.95 2.96
CA PRO A 11 1.78 -15.96 2.38
C PRO A 11 0.72 -16.44 3.37
N GLY A 12 -0.48 -16.71 2.88
CA GLY A 12 -1.59 -17.21 3.71
C GLY A 12 -2.36 -16.13 4.47
N MET A 13 -1.90 -14.88 4.44
CA MET A 13 -2.67 -13.77 5.01
C MET A 13 -3.88 -13.45 4.14
N VAL A 14 -5.01 -13.24 4.78
CA VAL A 14 -6.28 -12.86 4.13
C VAL A 14 -6.62 -11.44 4.56
N PHE A 15 -6.69 -10.52 3.59
CA PHE A 15 -7.03 -9.13 3.84
C PHE A 15 -8.43 -9.01 4.45
N GLY A 16 -8.50 -8.47 5.67
CA GLY A 16 -9.78 -8.34 6.36
C GLY A 16 -9.66 -8.15 7.88
N PRO A 17 -10.79 -8.19 8.60
CA PRO A 17 -10.84 -7.88 10.02
C PRO A 17 -10.11 -8.88 10.92
N HIS A 18 -9.83 -10.09 10.44
CA HIS A 18 -9.19 -11.18 11.21
C HIS A 18 -7.71 -11.37 10.88
N GLU A 19 -7.05 -10.37 10.33
CA GLU A 19 -5.65 -10.50 9.92
C GLU A 19 -4.69 -10.77 11.08
N LEU A 20 -4.99 -10.29 12.26
CA LEU A 20 -4.16 -10.55 13.43
C LEU A 20 -4.16 -12.04 13.81
N GLU A 21 -5.33 -12.68 13.80
CA GLU A 21 -5.48 -14.10 14.05
C GLU A 21 -4.80 -14.93 12.96
N THR A 22 -5.08 -14.61 11.70
CA THR A 22 -4.42 -15.24 10.54
C THR A 22 -2.90 -15.05 10.58
N GLY A 23 -2.42 -13.90 11.04
CA GLY A 23 -1.00 -13.58 11.20
C GLY A 23 -0.30 -14.50 12.20
N LEU A 24 -0.93 -14.81 13.32
CA LEU A 24 -0.39 -15.74 14.32
C LEU A 24 -0.13 -17.14 13.74
N GLU A 25 -0.99 -17.56 12.79
CA GLU A 25 -0.85 -18.84 12.10
C GLU A 25 0.17 -18.78 10.95
N ALA A 26 0.11 -17.73 10.11
CA ALA A 26 0.88 -17.62 8.89
C ALA A 26 2.34 -17.17 9.11
N MET A 27 2.61 -16.31 10.10
CA MET A 27 3.96 -15.77 10.38
C MET A 27 4.81 -16.74 11.19
N THR A 28 5.00 -17.96 10.67
CA THR A 28 5.89 -18.94 11.29
C THR A 28 7.37 -18.54 11.12
N PRO A 29 8.28 -19.00 12.00
CA PRO A 29 9.72 -18.74 11.86
C PRO A 29 10.25 -19.15 10.47
N ALA A 30 9.77 -20.25 9.90
CA ALA A 30 10.22 -20.74 8.59
C ALA A 30 9.79 -19.79 7.44
N VAL A 31 8.56 -19.31 7.46
CA VAL A 31 8.03 -18.34 6.47
C VAL A 31 8.79 -17.02 6.57
N LEU A 32 8.94 -16.47 7.78
CA LEU A 32 9.64 -15.20 7.98
C LEU A 32 11.12 -15.30 7.56
N ALA A 33 11.79 -16.40 7.90
CA ALA A 33 13.16 -16.65 7.43
C ALA A 33 13.25 -16.76 5.90
N GLY A 34 12.24 -17.34 5.24
CA GLY A 34 12.14 -17.38 3.77
C GLY A 34 12.06 -15.97 3.17
N ILE A 35 11.20 -15.13 3.71
CA ILE A 35 11.03 -13.73 3.30
C ILE A 35 12.35 -12.93 3.50
N GLN A 36 13.01 -13.09 4.64
CA GLN A 36 14.29 -12.44 4.91
C GLN A 36 15.40 -12.92 3.94
N ARG A 37 15.49 -14.24 3.68
CA ARG A 37 16.43 -14.77 2.67
C ARG A 37 16.16 -14.22 1.28
N ALA A 38 14.91 -13.97 0.93
CA ALA A 38 14.54 -13.30 -0.32
C ALA A 38 14.95 -11.81 -0.37
N GLY A 39 15.52 -11.26 0.70
CA GLY A 39 16.09 -9.91 0.74
C GLY A 39 15.13 -8.81 1.19
N PHE A 40 13.99 -9.17 1.75
CA PHE A 40 13.06 -8.22 2.36
C PHE A 40 13.50 -7.86 3.79
N THR A 41 13.08 -6.68 4.22
CA THR A 41 13.43 -6.11 5.54
C THR A 41 12.20 -5.92 6.42
N GLY A 42 11.00 -6.15 5.89
CA GLY A 42 9.76 -6.02 6.63
C GLY A 42 8.60 -6.77 6.01
N VAL A 43 7.61 -7.00 6.84
CA VAL A 43 6.30 -7.55 6.47
C VAL A 43 5.20 -6.67 7.05
N TRP A 44 3.98 -6.79 6.53
CA TRP A 44 2.86 -6.00 6.99
C TRP A 44 1.60 -6.84 7.24
N LEU A 45 0.74 -6.33 8.11
CA LEU A 45 -0.63 -6.80 8.32
C LEU A 45 -1.58 -5.63 8.57
N MET A 46 -2.86 -5.82 8.23
CA MET A 46 -3.89 -4.81 8.46
C MET A 46 -4.41 -4.89 9.89
N VAL A 47 -4.60 -3.73 10.51
CA VAL A 47 -5.33 -3.59 11.78
C VAL A 47 -6.34 -2.44 11.67
N ARG A 48 -7.37 -2.49 12.50
CA ARG A 48 -8.22 -1.33 12.79
C ARG A 48 -7.85 -0.81 14.17
N LEU A 49 -7.41 0.45 14.24
CA LEU A 49 -6.95 1.03 15.52
C LEU A 49 -7.98 0.91 16.62
N ARG A 50 -9.27 1.06 16.30
CA ARG A 50 -10.38 0.90 17.27
C ARG A 50 -10.51 -0.48 17.92
N ASP A 51 -9.89 -1.52 17.34
CA ASP A 51 -9.92 -2.87 17.87
C ASP A 51 -8.67 -3.19 18.71
N VAL A 52 -7.57 -2.48 18.44
CA VAL A 52 -6.25 -2.80 19.01
C VAL A 52 -5.70 -1.71 19.94
N THR A 53 -6.46 -0.64 20.19
CA THR A 53 -6.02 0.48 21.04
C THR A 53 -7.09 0.92 22.01
N THR A 54 -6.67 1.55 23.11
CA THR A 54 -7.55 2.25 24.05
C THR A 54 -7.20 3.73 24.11
N THR A 55 -8.22 4.59 24.15
CA THR A 55 -8.01 6.05 24.21
C THR A 55 -8.98 6.69 25.22
N ALA A 56 -8.61 7.89 25.71
CA ALA A 56 -9.50 8.66 26.55
C ALA A 56 -10.62 9.36 25.75
N VAL A 57 -10.47 9.51 24.43
CA VAL A 57 -11.44 10.20 23.57
C VAL A 57 -12.70 9.34 23.34
N PHE A 58 -12.54 8.06 23.08
CA PHE A 58 -13.60 7.08 22.88
C PHE A 58 -13.28 5.82 23.71
N PRO A 59 -13.51 5.85 25.03
CA PRO A 59 -13.07 4.80 25.94
C PRO A 59 -13.84 3.47 25.76
N GLU A 60 -14.97 3.49 25.06
CA GLU A 60 -15.75 2.31 24.71
C GLU A 60 -15.17 1.48 23.56
N LEU A 61 -14.18 2.05 22.82
CA LEU A 61 -13.46 1.33 21.77
C LEU A 61 -12.30 0.52 22.37
N GLY A 62 -11.88 -0.52 21.65
CA GLY A 62 -10.73 -1.31 22.05
C GLY A 62 -10.96 -2.24 23.24
N THR A 63 -12.15 -2.79 23.39
CA THR A 63 -12.49 -3.72 24.49
C THR A 63 -11.56 -4.94 24.56
N GLU A 64 -11.00 -5.37 23.41
CA GLU A 64 -10.05 -6.48 23.30
C GLU A 64 -8.60 -6.00 23.05
N ALA A 65 -8.32 -4.69 23.24
CA ALA A 65 -7.04 -4.10 22.88
C ALA A 65 -5.84 -4.75 23.57
N GLU A 66 -5.95 -5.09 24.85
CA GLU A 66 -4.86 -5.73 25.59
C GLU A 66 -4.48 -7.09 24.98
N ARG A 67 -5.47 -7.90 24.62
CA ARG A 67 -5.26 -9.19 23.95
C ARG A 67 -4.60 -8.96 22.57
N SER A 68 -5.17 -8.08 21.76
CA SER A 68 -4.67 -7.77 20.43
C SER A 68 -3.24 -7.22 20.46
N GLN A 69 -2.91 -6.39 21.45
CA GLN A 69 -1.55 -5.87 21.64
C GLN A 69 -0.56 -6.96 22.09
N ASN A 70 -1.00 -7.95 22.88
CA ASN A 70 -0.20 -9.12 23.21
C ASN A 70 0.14 -9.93 21.95
N ASP A 71 -0.86 -10.18 21.10
CA ASP A 71 -0.70 -10.90 19.84
C ASP A 71 0.24 -10.13 18.88
N LEU A 72 0.09 -8.81 18.79
CA LEU A 72 1.00 -7.96 18.01
C LEU A 72 2.44 -7.96 18.55
N ARG A 73 2.63 -7.97 19.89
CA ARG A 73 3.98 -8.11 20.49
C ARG A 73 4.63 -9.44 20.11
N GLU A 74 3.86 -10.52 20.11
CA GLU A 74 4.34 -11.84 19.70
C GLU A 74 4.77 -11.82 18.23
N LEU A 75 3.93 -11.30 17.33
CA LEU A 75 4.24 -11.20 15.89
C LEU A 75 5.45 -10.29 15.64
N ALA A 76 5.53 -9.14 16.28
CA ALA A 76 6.66 -8.23 16.14
C ALA A 76 7.96 -8.87 16.68
N SER A 77 7.88 -9.67 17.74
CA SER A 77 9.01 -10.43 18.27
C SER A 77 9.48 -11.50 17.27
N ARG A 78 8.57 -12.27 16.66
CA ARG A 78 8.90 -13.25 15.61
C ARG A 78 9.57 -12.58 14.40
N CYS A 79 9.02 -11.47 13.94
CA CYS A 79 9.61 -10.70 12.85
C CYS A 79 11.02 -10.25 13.19
N ARG A 80 11.23 -9.65 14.36
CA ARG A 80 12.55 -9.20 14.82
C ARG A 80 13.56 -10.36 14.92
N GLN A 81 13.16 -11.52 15.43
CA GLN A 81 14.00 -12.71 15.49
C GLN A 81 14.44 -13.18 14.09
N ALA A 82 13.58 -12.99 13.09
CA ALA A 82 13.91 -13.26 11.69
C ALA A 82 14.67 -12.12 11.00
N GLY A 83 14.99 -11.01 11.68
CA GLY A 83 15.63 -9.83 11.08
C GLY A 83 14.71 -8.98 10.23
N LEU A 84 13.40 -9.03 10.49
CA LEU A 84 12.35 -8.27 9.81
C LEU A 84 11.69 -7.26 10.75
N LYS A 85 11.17 -6.17 10.18
CA LYS A 85 10.24 -5.24 10.84
C LYS A 85 8.78 -5.68 10.58
N LEU A 86 7.91 -5.45 11.56
CA LEU A 86 6.45 -5.57 11.37
C LEU A 86 5.86 -4.19 11.15
N TYR A 87 5.16 -4.00 10.02
CA TYR A 87 4.41 -2.78 9.70
C TYR A 87 2.91 -3.01 9.86
N LEU A 88 2.19 -1.98 10.29
CA LEU A 88 0.73 -1.99 10.32
C LEU A 88 0.18 -1.26 9.10
N HIS A 89 -0.71 -1.93 8.36
CA HIS A 89 -1.49 -1.27 7.31
C HIS A 89 -2.70 -0.59 7.92
N LEU A 90 -2.85 0.70 7.66
CA LEU A 90 -3.89 1.55 8.23
C LEU A 90 -4.78 2.17 7.14
N ASN A 91 -6.09 2.05 7.33
CA ASN A 91 -7.12 2.80 6.60
C ASN A 91 -7.90 3.69 7.57
N GLU A 92 -7.22 4.57 8.27
CA GLU A 92 -7.78 5.32 9.40
C GLU A 92 -8.00 6.83 9.07
N PRO A 93 -8.88 7.47 9.83
CA PRO A 93 -9.79 6.97 10.88
C PRO A 93 -10.93 6.17 10.27
N ARG A 94 -10.94 4.85 10.49
CA ARG A 94 -11.90 3.96 9.83
C ARG A 94 -13.32 4.15 10.39
N GLY A 95 -14.26 4.45 9.51
CA GLY A 95 -15.67 4.63 9.83
C GLY A 95 -16.35 3.37 10.36
N PHE A 96 -17.59 3.51 10.79
CA PHE A 96 -18.42 2.42 11.31
C PHE A 96 -19.58 2.16 10.37
N ALA A 97 -20.23 1.00 10.52
CA ALA A 97 -21.50 0.72 9.87
C ALA A 97 -22.50 1.87 10.11
N ALA A 98 -23.32 2.18 9.12
CA ALA A 98 -24.21 3.34 9.18
C ALA A 98 -25.23 3.26 10.33
N ASP A 99 -25.55 2.05 10.79
CA ASP A 99 -26.44 1.74 11.89
C ASP A 99 -25.71 1.42 13.22
N ALA A 100 -24.39 1.62 13.29
CA ALA A 100 -23.61 1.31 14.47
C ALA A 100 -24.08 2.10 15.71
N PRO A 101 -24.17 1.46 16.89
CA PRO A 101 -24.53 2.13 18.14
C PRO A 101 -23.62 3.32 18.48
N PHE A 102 -22.37 3.30 18.02
CA PHE A 102 -21.41 4.38 18.18
C PHE A 102 -21.98 5.74 17.74
N TRP A 103 -22.75 5.78 16.65
CA TRP A 103 -23.36 7.02 16.15
C TRP A 103 -24.48 7.57 17.04
N GLN A 104 -25.08 6.74 17.90
CA GLN A 104 -26.08 7.21 18.85
C GLN A 104 -25.42 7.95 20.01
N THR A 105 -24.22 7.52 20.40
CA THR A 105 -23.43 8.14 21.48
C THR A 105 -22.64 9.34 20.97
N HIS A 106 -22.17 9.28 19.73
CA HIS A 106 -21.30 10.30 19.12
C HIS A 106 -21.84 10.78 17.77
N PRO A 107 -23.04 11.39 17.72
CA PRO A 107 -23.63 11.86 16.47
C PRO A 107 -22.85 12.99 15.82
N ASP A 108 -22.09 13.75 16.60
CA ASP A 108 -21.26 14.88 16.17
C ASP A 108 -20.01 14.45 15.38
N VAL A 109 -19.46 13.25 15.61
CA VAL A 109 -18.32 12.74 14.83
C VAL A 109 -18.77 11.97 13.58
N ARG A 110 -20.07 11.80 13.35
CA ARG A 110 -20.58 11.14 12.16
C ARG A 110 -20.38 12.02 10.94
N GLY A 111 -19.57 11.52 10.00
CA GLY A 111 -19.26 12.17 8.72
C GLY A 111 -20.09 11.63 7.57
N ALA A 112 -19.59 11.81 6.36
CA ALA A 112 -20.24 11.41 5.13
C ALA A 112 -20.53 9.90 5.08
N ALA A 113 -21.70 9.57 4.51
CA ALA A 113 -22.02 8.19 4.20
C ALA A 113 -21.13 7.66 3.07
N SER A 114 -20.82 6.37 3.12
CA SER A 114 -20.15 5.67 2.03
C SER A 114 -21.10 5.53 0.84
N LEU A 115 -20.62 5.87 -0.34
CA LEU A 115 -21.33 5.68 -1.60
C LEU A 115 -21.08 4.28 -2.21
N SER A 116 -20.40 3.40 -1.48
CA SER A 116 -19.89 2.12 -1.95
C SER A 116 -20.98 1.07 -2.24
N VAL A 117 -21.68 1.24 -3.33
CA VAL A 117 -22.67 0.27 -3.83
C VAL A 117 -21.99 -1.04 -4.24
N ASN A 118 -20.85 -0.96 -4.89
CA ASN A 118 -20.11 -2.12 -5.38
C ASN A 118 -19.49 -2.94 -4.24
N ASP A 119 -18.96 -2.30 -3.21
CA ASP A 119 -18.38 -2.99 -2.06
C ASP A 119 -19.44 -3.83 -1.32
N LYS A 120 -20.67 -3.32 -1.22
CA LYS A 120 -21.80 -4.07 -0.67
C LYS A 120 -22.17 -5.25 -1.56
N ALA A 121 -22.23 -5.06 -2.86
CA ALA A 121 -22.61 -6.12 -3.81
C ALA A 121 -21.52 -7.18 -3.97
N LEU A 122 -20.24 -6.78 -4.02
CA LEU A 122 -19.10 -7.68 -4.28
C LEU A 122 -18.56 -8.34 -3.02
N TYR A 123 -18.53 -7.62 -1.89
CA TYR A 123 -17.86 -8.06 -0.66
C TYR A 123 -18.81 -8.21 0.53
N GLY A 124 -20.08 -7.87 0.36
CA GLY A 124 -21.06 -7.92 1.47
C GLY A 124 -20.78 -6.91 2.59
N TRP A 125 -19.99 -5.87 2.33
CA TRP A 125 -19.68 -4.85 3.33
C TRP A 125 -20.91 -3.99 3.62
N PRO A 126 -21.19 -3.66 4.89
CA PRO A 126 -22.34 -2.84 5.24
C PRO A 126 -22.15 -1.40 4.77
N ASP A 127 -23.26 -0.70 4.54
CA ASP A 127 -23.24 0.75 4.40
C ASP A 127 -22.55 1.35 5.62
N SER A 128 -21.66 2.30 5.42
CA SER A 128 -20.84 2.88 6.48
C SER A 128 -20.82 4.40 6.41
N CYS A 129 -20.47 5.03 7.52
CA CYS A 129 -20.24 6.46 7.59
C CYS A 129 -18.80 6.72 8.03
N ALA A 130 -18.19 7.74 7.46
CA ALA A 130 -16.86 8.19 7.86
C ALA A 130 -16.88 8.81 9.25
N MET A 131 -15.74 8.81 9.92
CA MET A 131 -15.52 9.71 11.04
C MET A 131 -15.15 11.10 10.51
N CYS A 132 -15.91 12.13 10.91
CA CYS A 132 -15.71 13.49 10.43
C CYS A 132 -14.46 14.12 11.03
N THR A 133 -13.45 14.38 10.22
CA THR A 133 -12.19 15.04 10.65
C THR A 133 -12.37 16.56 10.93
N SER A 134 -13.49 17.15 10.57
CA SER A 134 -13.85 18.51 10.99
C SER A 134 -14.29 18.57 12.47
N GLU A 135 -14.59 17.41 13.07
CA GLU A 135 -14.75 17.29 14.53
C GLU A 135 -13.37 16.98 15.15
N PRO A 136 -12.80 17.86 15.98
CA PRO A 136 -11.45 17.70 16.50
C PRO A 136 -11.20 16.40 17.26
N ARG A 137 -12.23 15.82 17.88
CA ARG A 137 -12.12 14.55 18.61
C ARG A 137 -11.72 13.39 17.70
N THR A 138 -12.07 13.42 16.42
CA THR A 138 -11.67 12.38 15.47
C THR A 138 -10.15 12.34 15.30
N LEU A 139 -9.50 13.49 15.09
CA LEU A 139 -8.04 13.57 14.94
C LEU A 139 -7.32 13.34 16.27
N MET A 140 -7.86 13.84 17.38
CA MET A 140 -7.32 13.55 18.72
C MET A 140 -7.36 12.05 19.04
N TRP A 141 -8.46 11.37 18.69
CA TRP A 141 -8.55 9.92 18.83
C TRP A 141 -7.50 9.20 18.00
N LEU A 142 -7.34 9.59 16.74
CA LEU A 142 -6.39 8.98 15.83
C LEU A 142 -4.93 9.12 16.33
N GLU A 143 -4.56 10.30 16.78
CA GLU A 143 -3.25 10.56 17.40
C GLU A 143 -3.04 9.70 18.65
N GLN A 144 -4.03 9.69 19.58
CA GLN A 144 -3.94 8.89 20.79
C GLN A 144 -3.88 7.40 20.52
N ALA A 145 -4.64 6.90 19.55
CA ALA A 145 -4.62 5.50 19.15
C ALA A 145 -3.27 5.09 18.57
N CYS A 146 -2.67 5.91 17.70
CA CYS A 146 -1.31 5.68 17.21
C CYS A 146 -0.28 5.72 18.33
N THR A 147 -0.42 6.65 19.28
CA THR A 147 0.46 6.72 20.47
C THR A 147 0.30 5.46 21.33
N ASP A 148 -0.91 4.99 21.56
CA ASP A 148 -1.19 3.82 22.40
C ASP A 148 -0.56 2.56 21.81
N ILE A 149 -0.80 2.28 20.51
CA ILE A 149 -0.28 1.06 19.88
C ILE A 149 1.25 1.03 19.84
N PHE A 150 1.92 2.14 19.52
CA PHE A 150 3.37 2.20 19.47
C PHE A 150 4.03 2.23 20.86
N ARG A 151 3.34 2.73 21.89
CA ARG A 151 3.79 2.62 23.28
C ARG A 151 3.73 1.18 23.77
N ASN A 152 2.65 0.47 23.47
CA ASN A 152 2.40 -0.87 23.97
C ASN A 152 3.07 -1.97 23.12
N VAL A 153 3.37 -1.68 21.84
CA VAL A 153 4.09 -2.59 20.94
C VAL A 153 5.32 -1.88 20.34
N PRO A 154 6.34 -1.57 21.16
CA PRO A 154 7.48 -0.72 20.76
C PRO A 154 8.41 -1.35 19.70
N GLN A 155 8.16 -2.58 19.30
CA GLN A 155 8.93 -3.31 18.29
C GLN A 155 8.34 -3.16 16.86
N LEU A 156 7.23 -2.43 16.71
CA LEU A 156 6.68 -2.13 15.39
C LEU A 156 7.69 -1.32 14.56
N GLY A 157 7.82 -1.69 13.29
CA GLY A 157 8.70 -1.00 12.34
C GLY A 157 8.13 0.31 11.84
N GLY A 158 6.81 0.43 11.83
CA GLY A 158 6.12 1.59 11.33
C GLY A 158 4.69 1.29 10.89
N VAL A 159 4.13 2.25 10.17
CA VAL A 159 2.80 2.14 9.55
C VAL A 159 2.91 2.42 8.05
N GLU A 160 2.03 1.80 7.27
CA GLU A 160 1.74 2.21 5.91
C GLU A 160 0.25 2.50 5.77
N CYS A 161 -0.08 3.62 5.11
CA CYS A 161 -1.42 4.18 5.17
C CYS A 161 -2.01 4.37 3.77
N ILE A 162 -3.17 3.75 3.49
CA ILE A 162 -4.07 4.17 2.43
C ILE A 162 -5.13 5.08 3.04
N THR A 163 -5.18 6.33 2.60
CA THR A 163 -6.06 7.34 3.17
C THR A 163 -7.31 7.60 2.35
N THR A 164 -7.44 6.98 1.17
CA THR A 164 -8.55 7.22 0.23
C THR A 164 -8.91 5.93 -0.48
N SER A 165 -10.17 5.70 -0.80
CA SER A 165 -10.75 4.63 -1.60
C SER A 165 -10.87 3.26 -0.94
N GLU A 166 -9.82 2.71 -0.33
CA GLU A 166 -9.82 1.32 0.18
C GLU A 166 -10.93 1.03 1.19
N HIS A 167 -11.12 1.94 2.13
CA HIS A 167 -12.19 1.88 3.13
C HIS A 167 -12.71 3.28 3.45
N THR A 168 -13.93 3.35 4.01
CA THR A 168 -14.48 4.59 4.53
C THR A 168 -13.61 5.07 5.71
N SER A 169 -12.75 6.04 5.46
CA SER A 169 -11.86 6.62 6.47
C SER A 169 -12.28 8.05 6.83
N HIS A 170 -12.17 9.02 5.96
CA HIS A 170 -12.67 10.38 6.13
C HIS A 170 -13.77 10.70 5.13
N CYS A 171 -14.42 11.85 5.25
CA CYS A 171 -15.58 12.20 4.44
C CYS A 171 -15.35 12.17 2.92
N TYR A 172 -14.14 12.43 2.46
CA TYR A 172 -13.79 12.34 1.04
C TYR A 172 -13.17 11.00 0.62
N SER A 173 -13.07 10.02 1.50
CA SER A 173 -12.38 8.76 1.17
C SER A 173 -12.97 8.00 0.00
N HIS A 174 -14.30 8.09 -0.19
CA HIS A 174 -15.02 7.47 -1.30
C HIS A 174 -15.64 8.51 -2.26
N PHE A 175 -15.19 9.76 -2.18
CA PHE A 175 -15.75 10.86 -2.96
C PHE A 175 -14.73 11.38 -3.98
N ASP A 176 -14.98 11.10 -5.25
CA ASP A 176 -14.08 11.42 -6.36
C ASP A 176 -14.36 12.81 -6.93
N VAL A 177 -13.78 13.84 -6.30
CA VAL A 177 -13.95 15.25 -6.74
C VAL A 177 -13.20 15.59 -8.02
N CYS A 178 -12.25 14.72 -8.42
CA CYS A 178 -11.40 14.96 -9.59
C CYS A 178 -11.82 14.14 -10.83
N GLY A 179 -12.82 13.25 -10.70
CA GLY A 179 -13.23 12.39 -11.80
C GLY A 179 -12.14 11.42 -12.23
N SER A 180 -11.44 10.84 -11.28
CA SER A 180 -10.37 9.85 -11.54
C SER A 180 -10.88 8.54 -12.13
N GLY A 181 -12.19 8.30 -12.01
CA GLY A 181 -12.87 7.07 -12.39
C GLY A 181 -12.97 6.04 -11.27
N ILE A 182 -12.28 6.25 -10.14
CA ILE A 182 -12.39 5.35 -8.98
C ILE A 182 -13.72 5.55 -8.26
N GLY A 183 -14.26 6.77 -8.25
CA GLY A 183 -15.55 7.08 -7.62
C GLY A 183 -16.70 6.25 -8.13
N GLU A 184 -16.66 5.82 -9.40
CA GLU A 184 -17.67 4.95 -9.99
C GLU A 184 -17.77 3.58 -9.29
N HIS A 185 -16.65 3.07 -8.78
CA HIS A 185 -16.64 1.82 -7.98
C HIS A 185 -17.36 1.96 -6.66
N HIS A 186 -17.40 3.17 -6.13
CA HIS A 186 -18.12 3.51 -4.91
C HIS A 186 -19.58 3.97 -5.18
N GLY A 187 -20.03 3.85 -6.43
CA GLY A 187 -21.39 4.25 -6.83
C GLY A 187 -21.59 5.76 -6.89
N GLN A 188 -20.51 6.55 -6.89
CA GLN A 188 -20.59 8.00 -7.01
C GLN A 188 -21.01 8.42 -8.42
N LYS A 189 -21.90 9.42 -8.50
CA LYS A 189 -22.30 10.08 -9.72
C LYS A 189 -21.64 11.45 -9.85
N PRO A 190 -21.47 11.99 -11.08
CA PRO A 190 -20.80 13.27 -11.29
C PRO A 190 -21.39 14.46 -10.53
N ASP A 191 -22.71 14.44 -10.28
CA ASP A 191 -23.44 15.51 -9.60
C ASP A 191 -23.67 15.26 -8.11
N ASP A 192 -23.11 14.19 -7.53
CA ASP A 192 -23.26 13.89 -6.12
C ASP A 192 -22.58 14.96 -5.27
N ILE A 193 -23.24 15.34 -4.20
CA ILE A 193 -22.74 16.33 -3.24
C ILE A 193 -22.40 15.61 -1.94
N LEU A 194 -21.22 15.92 -1.39
CA LEU A 194 -20.81 15.39 -0.10
C LEU A 194 -21.85 15.75 0.98
N ASP A 195 -22.40 14.75 1.66
CA ASP A 195 -23.48 14.89 2.65
C ASP A 195 -23.00 15.37 4.04
N CYS A 196 -21.67 15.53 4.23
CA CYS A 196 -21.09 16.13 5.41
C CYS A 196 -20.90 17.64 5.23
N SER A 197 -21.79 18.45 5.82
CA SER A 197 -21.77 19.91 5.69
C SER A 197 -20.43 20.57 6.12
N PRO A 198 -19.82 20.22 7.29
CA PRO A 198 -18.52 20.80 7.66
C PRO A 198 -17.37 20.48 6.72
N CYS A 199 -17.35 19.25 6.15
CA CYS A 199 -16.28 18.85 5.25
C CYS A 199 -16.46 19.37 3.83
N ARG A 200 -17.70 19.61 3.39
CA ARG A 200 -18.02 20.13 2.05
C ARG A 200 -17.34 21.46 1.74
N GLU A 201 -17.16 22.28 2.76
CA GLU A 201 -16.52 23.61 2.66
C GLU A 201 -14.98 23.55 2.72
N ARG A 202 -14.40 22.35 2.82
CA ARG A 202 -12.96 22.13 2.98
C ARG A 202 -12.35 21.52 1.74
N ARG A 203 -11.07 21.79 1.52
CA ARG A 203 -10.33 21.10 0.46
C ARG A 203 -10.06 19.64 0.88
N PRO A 204 -10.31 18.65 0.01
CA PRO A 204 -10.01 17.24 0.31
C PRO A 204 -8.55 17.01 0.72
N THR A 205 -7.60 17.75 0.12
CA THR A 205 -6.17 17.69 0.44
C THR A 205 -5.84 18.12 1.86
N ASP A 206 -6.58 19.07 2.44
CA ASP A 206 -6.39 19.50 3.83
C ASP A 206 -6.80 18.37 4.78
N ILE A 207 -7.87 17.64 4.47
CA ILE A 207 -8.34 16.50 5.24
C ILE A 207 -7.34 15.34 5.16
N LEU A 208 -6.82 15.01 3.97
CA LEU A 208 -5.78 13.99 3.84
C LEU A 208 -4.54 14.35 4.65
N ARG A 209 -4.12 15.61 4.56
CA ARG A 209 -2.96 16.10 5.29
C ARG A 209 -3.14 15.97 6.80
N GLU A 210 -4.29 16.36 7.34
CA GLU A 210 -4.59 16.28 8.79
C GLU A 210 -4.58 14.84 9.30
N VAL A 211 -5.16 13.90 8.54
CA VAL A 211 -5.13 12.47 8.88
C VAL A 211 -3.69 11.96 8.97
N LEU A 212 -2.86 12.27 7.96
CA LEU A 212 -1.46 11.83 7.95
C LEU A 212 -0.65 12.48 9.06
N LEU A 213 -0.94 13.74 9.40
CA LEU A 213 -0.29 14.44 10.52
C LEU A 213 -0.66 13.82 11.86
N ALA A 214 -1.93 13.50 12.10
CA ALA A 214 -2.37 12.88 13.35
C ALA A 214 -1.70 11.49 13.53
N ILE A 215 -1.58 10.70 12.46
CA ILE A 215 -0.87 9.43 12.49
C ILE A 215 0.61 9.64 12.81
N GLU A 216 1.27 10.54 12.08
CA GLU A 216 2.70 10.81 12.25
C GLU A 216 3.02 11.31 13.67
N GLN A 217 2.25 12.28 14.17
CA GLN A 217 2.41 12.84 15.51
C GLN A 217 2.22 11.75 16.58
N GLY A 218 1.17 10.92 16.46
CA GLY A 218 0.90 9.84 17.40
C GLY A 218 2.00 8.78 17.42
N VAL A 219 2.49 8.36 16.24
CA VAL A 219 3.59 7.39 16.11
C VAL A 219 4.88 7.97 16.69
N HIS A 220 5.28 9.15 16.25
CA HIS A 220 6.56 9.75 16.63
C HIS A 220 6.61 10.31 18.05
N ALA A 221 5.47 10.53 18.70
CA ALA A 221 5.43 10.88 20.13
C ALA A 221 6.12 9.83 21.03
N VAL A 222 6.13 8.57 20.62
CA VAL A 222 6.68 7.46 21.42
C VAL A 222 7.69 6.60 20.65
N SER A 223 7.71 6.66 19.32
CA SER A 223 8.61 5.89 18.46
C SER A 223 9.17 6.76 17.32
N PRO A 224 10.12 7.69 17.61
CA PRO A 224 10.61 8.67 16.63
C PRO A 224 11.34 8.05 15.42
N SER A 225 11.75 6.78 15.51
CA SER A 225 12.43 6.06 14.43
C SER A 225 11.52 5.14 13.61
N ALA A 226 10.25 5.06 13.95
CA ALA A 226 9.29 4.27 13.20
C ALA A 226 8.99 4.92 11.85
N ASP A 227 8.84 4.10 10.81
CA ASP A 227 8.54 4.59 9.47
C ASP A 227 7.05 4.93 9.36
N VAL A 228 6.71 6.11 8.83
CA VAL A 228 5.33 6.49 8.50
C VAL A 228 5.24 6.64 6.99
N ILE A 229 4.57 5.70 6.33
CA ILE A 229 4.52 5.57 4.88
C ILE A 229 3.13 5.98 4.39
N ALA A 230 3.08 7.05 3.61
CA ALA A 230 1.86 7.49 2.94
C ALA A 230 1.81 6.86 1.53
N TRP A 231 0.93 5.88 1.36
CA TRP A 231 0.69 5.28 0.06
C TRP A 231 -0.31 6.13 -0.71
N THR A 232 0.12 6.68 -1.83
CA THR A 232 -0.62 7.70 -2.58
C THR A 232 -1.64 7.11 -3.57
N TRP A 233 -2.00 5.84 -3.40
CA TRP A 233 -2.74 5.05 -4.38
C TRP A 233 -3.90 5.82 -5.03
N SER A 234 -4.87 6.30 -4.29
CA SER A 234 -6.07 6.94 -4.82
C SER A 234 -6.19 8.44 -4.50
N TRP A 235 -5.06 9.12 -4.23
CA TRP A 235 -5.07 10.57 -3.98
C TRP A 235 -5.58 11.40 -5.17
N ASP A 236 -5.60 10.82 -6.37
CA ASP A 236 -6.18 11.42 -7.58
C ASP A 236 -7.72 11.55 -7.52
N MET A 237 -8.40 10.89 -6.58
CA MET A 237 -9.79 11.22 -6.24
C MET A 237 -9.91 12.60 -5.59
N CYS A 238 -8.94 13.00 -4.78
CA CYS A 238 -8.99 14.20 -3.94
C CYS A 238 -8.27 15.41 -4.54
N ALA A 239 -7.29 15.18 -5.41
CA ALA A 239 -6.52 16.25 -6.05
C ALA A 239 -5.99 15.81 -7.40
N PRO A 240 -5.87 16.74 -8.38
CA PRO A 240 -5.25 16.43 -9.65
C PRO A 240 -3.84 15.90 -9.52
N SER A 241 -3.48 14.93 -10.35
CA SER A 241 -2.14 14.38 -10.42
C SER A 241 -1.13 15.47 -10.81
N PRO A 242 0.09 15.50 -10.23
CA PRO A 242 0.71 14.48 -9.36
C PRO A 242 0.58 14.74 -7.84
N GLN A 243 -0.29 15.62 -7.38
CA GLN A 243 -0.49 16.00 -5.98
C GLN A 243 0.77 16.60 -5.31
N ALA A 244 1.59 17.32 -6.06
CA ALA A 244 2.88 17.86 -5.58
C ALA A 244 2.70 18.77 -4.37
N ASP A 245 1.74 19.69 -4.39
CA ASP A 245 1.47 20.63 -3.29
C ASP A 245 1.13 19.89 -1.98
N LEU A 246 0.34 18.81 -2.08
CA LEU A 246 0.04 17.98 -0.91
C LEU A 246 1.31 17.32 -0.38
N ILE A 247 2.10 16.69 -1.26
CA ILE A 247 3.37 16.05 -0.89
C ILE A 247 4.29 17.07 -0.21
N GLU A 248 4.47 18.25 -0.79
CA GLU A 248 5.33 19.29 -0.25
C GLU A 248 4.88 19.79 1.14
N SER A 249 3.56 19.83 1.37
CA SER A 249 2.97 20.28 2.64
C SER A 249 3.12 19.32 3.82
N LEU A 250 3.46 18.04 3.55
CA LEU A 250 3.66 17.03 4.59
C LEU A 250 5.02 17.18 5.28
N PRO A 251 5.20 16.72 6.54
CA PRO A 251 6.50 16.68 7.21
C PRO A 251 7.54 15.83 6.47
N PRO A 252 8.84 16.15 6.56
CA PRO A 252 9.92 15.32 5.99
C PRO A 252 9.98 13.89 6.54
N ALA A 253 9.42 13.65 7.73
CA ALA A 253 9.36 12.33 8.35
C ALA A 253 8.41 11.35 7.64
N ILE A 254 7.46 11.86 6.85
CA ILE A 254 6.53 11.01 6.08
C ILE A 254 7.19 10.55 4.79
N ILE A 255 7.22 9.23 4.60
CA ILE A 255 7.73 8.57 3.39
C ILE A 255 6.61 8.53 2.36
N ILE A 256 6.88 8.95 1.13
CA ILE A 256 5.90 8.96 0.04
C ILE A 256 6.07 7.69 -0.80
N MET A 257 4.98 6.93 -0.96
CA MET A 257 4.95 5.68 -1.72
C MET A 257 3.90 5.71 -2.83
N PRO A 258 4.25 6.12 -4.06
CA PRO A 258 3.38 5.92 -5.22
C PRO A 258 3.36 4.48 -5.71
N ASP A 259 2.33 4.15 -6.50
CA ASP A 259 2.30 2.94 -7.33
C ASP A 259 3.11 3.14 -8.60
N ASN A 260 3.81 2.07 -9.00
CA ASN A 260 4.58 2.08 -10.25
C ASN A 260 3.69 2.29 -11.48
N GLU A 261 2.47 1.75 -11.44
CA GLU A 261 1.54 1.67 -12.57
C GLU A 261 0.60 2.87 -12.64
N ARG A 262 0.12 3.38 -11.51
CA ARG A 262 -0.97 4.37 -11.47
C ARG A 262 -0.68 5.63 -12.27
N GLY A 263 -1.62 5.95 -13.18
CA GLY A 263 -1.44 7.02 -14.17
C GLY A 263 -0.51 6.62 -15.32
N GLY A 264 -0.30 5.32 -15.53
CA GLY A 264 0.42 4.75 -16.66
C GLY A 264 -0.49 4.45 -17.84
N GLU A 265 0.11 4.31 -19.01
CA GLU A 265 -0.56 3.94 -20.26
C GLU A 265 0.30 2.93 -21.01
N LEU A 266 -0.33 1.89 -21.52
CA LEU A 266 0.25 0.97 -22.49
C LEU A 266 -0.28 1.32 -23.87
N GLU A 267 0.59 1.25 -24.88
CA GLU A 267 0.21 1.45 -26.28
C GLU A 267 0.66 0.26 -27.12
N TRP A 268 -0.28 -0.30 -27.90
CA TRP A 268 -0.02 -1.36 -28.85
C TRP A 268 -0.82 -1.13 -30.14
N ASN A 269 -0.13 -1.07 -31.27
CA ASN A 269 -0.73 -0.84 -32.59
C ASN A 269 -1.71 0.35 -32.63
N GLY A 270 -1.37 1.45 -31.99
CA GLY A 270 -2.19 2.66 -31.94
C GLY A 270 -3.36 2.60 -30.93
N HIS A 271 -3.55 1.48 -30.25
CA HIS A 271 -4.50 1.37 -29.15
C HIS A 271 -3.81 1.73 -27.84
N LYS A 272 -4.39 2.70 -27.13
CA LYS A 272 -3.93 3.14 -25.82
C LYS A 272 -4.83 2.58 -24.73
N GLN A 273 -4.21 2.12 -23.66
CA GLN A 273 -4.91 1.55 -22.54
C GLN A 273 -4.32 2.06 -21.23
N ARG A 274 -5.18 2.62 -20.38
CA ARG A 274 -4.80 3.04 -19.04
C ARG A 274 -4.48 1.83 -18.18
N VAL A 275 -3.35 1.89 -17.49
CA VAL A 275 -2.91 0.86 -16.53
C VAL A 275 -2.69 1.57 -15.19
N ASP A 276 -3.50 1.23 -14.20
CA ASP A 276 -3.44 1.88 -12.90
C ASP A 276 -2.84 1.00 -11.80
N GLU A 277 -2.93 -0.33 -11.93
CA GLU A 277 -2.35 -1.24 -10.95
C GLU A 277 -2.26 -2.68 -11.48
N TYR A 278 -1.61 -3.56 -10.71
CA TYR A 278 -1.50 -5.01 -10.93
C TYR A 278 -0.87 -5.43 -12.26
N SER A 279 -0.02 -4.62 -12.87
CA SER A 279 0.61 -4.97 -14.15
C SER A 279 2.07 -5.39 -14.00
N LEU A 280 2.36 -6.64 -14.40
CA LEU A 280 3.73 -7.13 -14.64
C LEU A 280 4.25 -6.64 -15.99
N ASN A 281 3.36 -6.42 -16.95
CA ASN A 281 3.69 -5.94 -18.29
C ASN A 281 4.16 -4.48 -18.29
N TYR A 282 3.53 -3.63 -17.48
CA TYR A 282 3.91 -2.22 -17.39
C TYR A 282 5.25 -2.03 -16.72
N ILE A 283 6.23 -1.52 -17.46
CA ILE A 283 7.60 -1.32 -16.94
C ILE A 283 7.67 -0.12 -15.99
N GLY A 284 7.09 1.01 -16.35
CA GLY A 284 7.05 2.20 -15.51
C GLY A 284 8.40 2.78 -15.08
N PRO A 285 8.46 3.55 -14.00
CA PRO A 285 7.35 4.16 -13.30
C PRO A 285 6.53 5.08 -14.17
N SER A 286 5.24 5.20 -13.85
CA SER A 286 4.32 6.09 -14.56
C SER A 286 4.76 7.56 -14.49
N PRO A 287 4.26 8.43 -15.36
CA PRO A 287 4.51 9.87 -15.26
C PRO A 287 4.12 10.42 -13.87
N ARG A 288 2.97 10.01 -13.34
CA ARG A 288 2.51 10.38 -12.00
C ARG A 288 3.52 9.97 -10.92
N ALA A 289 3.94 8.71 -10.90
CA ALA A 289 4.89 8.20 -9.92
C ALA A 289 6.24 8.94 -9.97
N ARG A 290 6.74 9.25 -11.17
CA ARG A 290 7.99 10.01 -11.35
C ARG A 290 7.90 11.40 -10.74
N GLU A 291 6.82 12.13 -10.99
CA GLU A 291 6.63 13.47 -10.45
C GLU A 291 6.38 13.46 -8.93
N GLN A 292 5.68 12.46 -8.39
CA GLN A 292 5.53 12.30 -6.94
C GLN A 292 6.86 11.99 -6.24
N ILE A 293 7.68 11.11 -6.80
CA ILE A 293 9.04 10.82 -6.30
C ILE A 293 9.90 12.10 -6.32
N LYS A 294 9.80 12.88 -7.39
CA LYS A 294 10.53 14.14 -7.53
C LYS A 294 10.07 15.16 -6.47
N ALA A 295 8.76 15.37 -6.30
CA ALA A 295 8.21 16.28 -5.30
C ALA A 295 8.61 15.86 -3.86
N ALA A 296 8.56 14.55 -3.56
CA ALA A 296 9.01 14.03 -2.27
C ALA A 296 10.46 14.41 -1.98
N ARG A 297 11.36 14.20 -2.94
CA ARG A 297 12.78 14.50 -2.78
C ARG A 297 13.09 15.99 -2.70
N GLN A 298 12.44 16.79 -3.53
CA GLN A 298 12.59 18.24 -3.51
C GLN A 298 12.18 18.85 -2.18
N SER A 299 11.22 18.21 -1.50
CA SER A 299 10.78 18.60 -0.15
C SER A 299 11.47 17.83 0.99
N GLY A 300 12.61 17.16 0.70
CA GLY A 300 13.45 16.50 1.70
C GLY A 300 12.89 15.18 2.25
N LYS A 301 11.90 14.59 1.56
CA LYS A 301 11.27 13.33 1.98
C LYS A 301 11.93 12.12 1.37
N ARG A 302 11.89 11.00 2.07
CA ARG A 302 12.19 9.69 1.54
C ARG A 302 11.10 9.27 0.55
N ALA A 303 11.49 8.68 -0.57
CA ALA A 303 10.58 8.13 -1.56
C ALA A 303 10.76 6.62 -1.66
N MET A 304 9.65 5.92 -1.62
CA MET A 304 9.50 4.48 -1.79
C MET A 304 8.59 4.21 -2.99
N ILE A 305 8.46 2.99 -3.46
CA ILE A 305 7.51 2.66 -4.53
C ILE A 305 6.88 1.28 -4.30
N ARG A 306 5.59 1.19 -4.59
CA ARG A 306 4.91 -0.09 -4.66
C ARG A 306 5.03 -0.64 -6.08
N ILE A 307 5.44 -1.91 -6.22
CA ILE A 307 5.63 -2.62 -7.50
C ILE A 307 4.92 -3.98 -7.49
N GLN A 308 4.60 -4.46 -8.69
CA GLN A 308 4.12 -5.83 -8.88
C GLN A 308 5.27 -6.76 -9.28
N VAL A 309 5.28 -7.96 -8.68
CA VAL A 309 6.30 -9.00 -8.92
C VAL A 309 5.68 -10.34 -9.28
N ASN A 310 4.67 -10.78 -8.55
CA ASN A 310 4.11 -12.14 -8.65
C ASN A 310 2.59 -12.21 -8.82
N HIS A 311 1.88 -11.11 -8.93
CA HIS A 311 0.42 -11.14 -8.80
C HIS A 311 -0.28 -11.98 -9.90
N THR A 312 -1.57 -12.25 -9.68
CA THR A 312 -2.36 -13.16 -10.51
C THR A 312 -3.43 -12.45 -11.34
N VAL A 313 -3.78 -11.22 -11.01
CA VAL A 313 -4.97 -10.54 -11.57
C VAL A 313 -4.81 -10.30 -13.07
N GLU A 314 -3.66 -9.79 -13.49
CA GLU A 314 -3.39 -9.45 -14.89
C GLU A 314 -3.60 -10.62 -15.88
N PHE A 315 -3.34 -11.86 -15.45
CA PHE A 315 -3.41 -13.04 -16.32
C PHE A 315 -4.46 -14.03 -15.83
N ALA A 316 -5.65 -13.55 -15.50
CA ALA A 316 -6.80 -14.38 -15.13
C ALA A 316 -6.45 -15.45 -14.08
N THR A 317 -5.81 -15.04 -13.00
CA THR A 317 -5.41 -15.90 -11.87
C THR A 317 -4.18 -16.82 -12.09
N ALA A 318 -3.52 -16.77 -13.25
CA ALA A 318 -2.25 -17.48 -13.44
C ALA A 318 -1.09 -16.72 -12.77
N PRO A 319 -0.51 -17.22 -11.65
CA PRO A 319 0.53 -16.50 -10.93
C PRO A 319 1.92 -16.66 -11.56
N ASN A 320 2.84 -15.79 -11.17
CA ASN A 320 4.28 -15.94 -11.37
C ASN A 320 4.73 -15.99 -12.84
N TRP A 321 4.06 -15.27 -13.71
CA TRP A 321 4.50 -15.15 -15.10
C TRP A 321 5.95 -14.65 -15.15
N PRO A 322 6.86 -15.36 -15.84
CA PRO A 322 8.28 -15.08 -15.79
C PRO A 322 8.69 -13.91 -16.70
N LEU A 323 8.14 -12.74 -16.43
CA LEU A 323 8.46 -11.49 -17.14
C LEU A 323 9.76 -10.86 -16.60
N ILE A 324 10.83 -11.67 -16.53
CA ILE A 324 12.09 -11.29 -15.89
C ILE A 324 12.77 -10.12 -16.61
N ALA A 325 12.67 -10.03 -17.92
CA ALA A 325 13.18 -8.90 -18.68
C ALA A 325 12.44 -7.61 -18.36
N ASN A 326 11.10 -7.65 -18.23
CA ASN A 326 10.31 -6.49 -17.82
C ASN A 326 10.64 -6.08 -16.38
N LEU A 327 10.79 -7.05 -15.48
CA LEU A 327 11.20 -6.80 -14.10
C LEU A 327 12.57 -6.13 -14.02
N TYR A 328 13.56 -6.60 -14.77
CA TYR A 328 14.87 -5.95 -14.85
C TYR A 328 14.73 -4.49 -15.27
N ARG A 329 14.00 -4.21 -16.36
CA ARG A 329 13.79 -2.86 -16.90
C ARG A 329 13.08 -1.96 -15.88
N LYS A 330 12.05 -2.48 -15.20
CA LYS A 330 11.34 -1.80 -14.10
C LYS A 330 12.34 -1.38 -13.00
N LEU A 331 13.14 -2.32 -12.51
CA LEU A 331 14.12 -2.06 -11.45
C LEU A 331 15.27 -1.13 -11.91
N ALA A 332 15.70 -1.23 -13.15
CA ALA A 332 16.70 -0.32 -13.73
C ALA A 332 16.18 1.12 -13.81
N ASN A 333 14.91 1.30 -14.17
CA ASN A 333 14.27 2.62 -14.17
C ASN A 333 14.15 3.19 -12.73
N LEU A 334 13.78 2.38 -11.75
CA LEU A 334 13.73 2.80 -10.34
C LEU A 334 15.11 3.21 -9.83
N ARG A 335 16.13 2.41 -10.14
CA ARG A 335 17.52 2.76 -9.80
C ARG A 335 17.96 4.07 -10.44
N ALA A 336 17.62 4.31 -11.70
CA ALA A 336 17.95 5.57 -12.40
C ALA A 336 17.30 6.78 -11.71
N LEU A 337 16.15 6.57 -11.07
CA LEU A 337 15.50 7.56 -10.20
C LEU A 337 16.08 7.55 -8.76
N GLY A 338 17.05 6.69 -8.45
CA GLY A 338 17.64 6.52 -7.12
C GLY A 338 16.66 5.93 -6.08
N VAL A 339 15.61 5.24 -6.47
CA VAL A 339 14.67 4.57 -5.56
C VAL A 339 15.15 3.14 -5.32
N SER A 340 15.37 2.79 -4.03
CA SER A 340 15.77 1.46 -3.58
C SER A 340 14.76 0.85 -2.61
N ASP A 341 13.82 1.65 -2.14
CA ASP A 341 12.80 1.26 -1.19
C ASP A 341 11.56 0.78 -1.94
N VAL A 342 11.10 -0.42 -1.63
CA VAL A 342 10.01 -1.05 -2.38
C VAL A 342 9.02 -1.77 -1.47
N MET A 343 7.75 -1.70 -1.80
CA MET A 343 6.74 -2.66 -1.38
C MET A 343 6.44 -3.54 -2.59
N ALA A 344 6.75 -4.83 -2.51
CA ALA A 344 6.84 -5.70 -3.68
C ALA A 344 5.72 -6.73 -3.80
N ALA A 345 4.78 -6.76 -2.87
CA ALA A 345 3.55 -7.55 -2.95
C ALA A 345 2.43 -6.86 -2.17
N TRP A 346 1.24 -6.91 -2.74
CA TRP A 346 -0.02 -6.60 -2.07
C TRP A 346 -0.70 -7.90 -1.62
N ASN A 347 -1.98 -8.08 -1.83
CA ASN A 347 -2.73 -9.27 -1.38
C ASN A 347 -2.56 -10.52 -2.25
N PHE A 348 -1.97 -10.39 -3.43
CA PHE A 348 -1.89 -11.45 -4.43
C PHE A 348 -0.44 -11.82 -4.73
N GLY A 349 -0.20 -13.11 -5.03
CA GLY A 349 1.12 -13.57 -5.44
C GLY A 349 2.18 -13.52 -4.34
N ASN A 350 1.82 -13.86 -3.10
CA ASN A 350 2.63 -13.63 -1.90
C ASN A 350 3.72 -14.68 -1.67
N ASN A 351 3.86 -15.73 -2.51
CA ASN A 351 4.94 -16.70 -2.33
C ASN A 351 6.31 -16.05 -2.61
N PRO A 352 7.22 -15.95 -1.62
CA PRO A 352 8.54 -15.37 -1.81
C PRO A 352 9.51 -16.32 -2.52
N ASP A 353 9.19 -17.61 -2.63
CA ASP A 353 10.04 -18.63 -3.23
C ASP A 353 9.68 -18.84 -4.70
N THR A 354 9.89 -17.81 -5.51
CA THR A 354 9.58 -17.82 -6.95
C THR A 354 10.73 -17.21 -7.75
N LEU A 355 10.78 -17.55 -9.05
CA LEU A 355 11.75 -16.98 -9.98
C LEU A 355 11.73 -15.45 -10.02
N ASN A 356 10.54 -14.85 -10.01
CA ASN A 356 10.41 -13.39 -10.05
C ASN A 356 10.99 -12.74 -8.79
N VAL A 357 10.71 -13.31 -7.61
CA VAL A 357 11.27 -12.81 -6.35
C VAL A 357 12.78 -13.07 -6.27
N PHE A 358 13.26 -14.20 -6.76
CA PHE A 358 14.68 -14.47 -6.87
C PHE A 358 15.39 -13.41 -7.73
N ALA A 359 14.84 -13.09 -8.90
CA ALA A 359 15.37 -12.06 -9.79
C ALA A 359 15.33 -10.66 -9.12
N LEU A 360 14.21 -10.30 -8.46
CA LEU A 360 14.11 -9.07 -7.67
C LEU A 360 15.21 -9.00 -6.60
N SER A 361 15.33 -10.03 -5.79
CA SER A 361 16.32 -10.14 -4.73
C SER A 361 17.74 -9.99 -5.26
N ARG A 362 18.05 -10.67 -6.38
CA ARG A 362 19.34 -10.62 -7.03
C ARG A 362 19.70 -9.22 -7.50
N PHE A 363 18.72 -8.50 -8.08
CA PHE A 363 18.90 -7.11 -8.50
C PHE A 363 19.11 -6.18 -7.31
N LEU A 364 18.30 -6.30 -6.26
CA LEU A 364 18.35 -5.40 -5.09
C LEU A 364 19.64 -5.58 -4.26
N ARG A 365 20.24 -6.77 -4.28
CA ARG A 365 21.52 -7.05 -3.58
C ARG A 365 22.73 -6.53 -4.34
N GLN A 366 22.65 -6.46 -5.66
CA GLN A 366 23.71 -5.95 -6.56
C GLN A 366 23.11 -4.92 -7.54
N PRO A 367 22.86 -3.69 -7.09
CA PRO A 367 22.17 -2.69 -7.90
C PRO A 367 22.99 -2.14 -9.05
N GLU A 368 24.26 -2.52 -9.21
CA GLU A 368 25.16 -2.10 -10.27
C GLU A 368 24.96 -2.78 -11.62
N TRP A 369 24.02 -3.69 -11.74
CA TRP A 369 23.67 -4.31 -13.03
C TRP A 369 23.43 -3.25 -14.11
N ARG A 370 24.19 -3.30 -15.22
CA ARG A 370 24.10 -2.37 -16.36
C ARG A 370 23.67 -3.05 -17.65
N ASP A 371 23.84 -4.36 -17.73
CA ASP A 371 23.54 -5.18 -18.90
C ASP A 371 22.39 -6.14 -18.59
N GLU A 372 21.30 -6.01 -19.36
CA GLU A 372 20.10 -6.86 -19.23
C GLU A 372 20.44 -8.32 -19.52
N ASN A 373 21.23 -8.59 -20.56
CA ASN A 373 21.54 -9.97 -20.94
C ASN A 373 22.36 -10.67 -19.86
N ALA A 374 23.39 -10.01 -19.36
CA ALA A 374 24.23 -10.54 -18.29
C ALA A 374 23.39 -10.81 -17.02
N PHE A 375 22.46 -9.93 -16.68
CA PHE A 375 21.54 -10.16 -15.56
C PHE A 375 20.66 -11.38 -15.79
N LEU A 376 19.97 -11.46 -16.94
CA LEU A 376 19.06 -12.54 -17.26
C LEU A 376 19.78 -13.91 -17.29
N GLU A 377 20.94 -13.96 -17.93
CA GLU A 377 21.78 -15.17 -17.99
C GLU A 377 22.22 -15.61 -16.58
N THR A 378 22.67 -14.68 -15.75
CA THR A 378 23.06 -14.98 -14.37
C THR A 378 21.90 -15.51 -13.56
N VAL A 379 20.72 -14.87 -13.64
CA VAL A 379 19.51 -15.34 -12.95
C VAL A 379 19.15 -16.76 -13.40
N ALA A 380 19.25 -17.05 -14.71
CA ALA A 380 18.95 -18.38 -15.23
C ALA A 380 19.95 -19.44 -14.72
N CYS A 381 21.24 -19.15 -14.76
CA CYS A 381 22.27 -20.06 -14.25
C CYS A 381 22.10 -20.35 -12.77
N GLU A 382 21.93 -19.30 -11.97
CA GLU A 382 21.82 -19.44 -10.49
C GLU A 382 20.50 -20.12 -10.07
N TYR A 383 19.37 -19.78 -10.68
CA TYR A 383 18.06 -20.30 -10.27
C TYR A 383 17.82 -21.76 -10.72
N PHE A 384 18.24 -22.09 -11.95
CA PHE A 384 18.03 -23.43 -12.51
C PHE A 384 19.25 -24.34 -12.43
N GLY A 385 20.39 -23.85 -11.95
CA GLY A 385 21.63 -24.61 -11.93
C GLY A 385 22.19 -24.90 -13.33
N LEU A 386 22.07 -23.96 -14.27
CA LEU A 386 22.52 -24.11 -15.65
C LEU A 386 23.96 -23.63 -15.83
N ASP A 387 24.72 -24.29 -16.69
CA ASP A 387 26.05 -23.82 -17.11
C ASP A 387 25.95 -22.65 -18.13
N ASP A 388 24.81 -22.54 -18.85
CA ASP A 388 24.56 -21.51 -19.86
C ASP A 388 23.12 -21.02 -19.80
N GLY A 389 22.92 -19.75 -19.40
CA GLY A 389 21.62 -19.10 -19.24
C GLY A 389 21.04 -18.46 -20.50
N ARG A 390 21.77 -18.44 -21.64
CA ARG A 390 21.38 -17.67 -22.84
C ARG A 390 20.03 -18.05 -23.42
N ALA A 391 19.70 -19.35 -23.42
CA ALA A 391 18.42 -19.83 -23.93
C ALA A 391 17.24 -19.32 -23.06
N ALA A 392 17.35 -19.39 -21.74
CA ALA A 392 16.34 -18.87 -20.81
C ALA A 392 16.21 -17.33 -20.94
N ALA A 393 17.33 -16.62 -21.01
CA ALA A 393 17.33 -15.16 -21.21
C ALA A 393 16.61 -14.77 -22.51
N LYS A 394 16.84 -15.51 -23.60
CA LYS A 394 16.12 -15.34 -24.87
C LYS A 394 14.61 -15.57 -24.70
N CYS A 395 14.20 -16.65 -24.02
CA CYS A 395 12.79 -16.93 -23.74
C CYS A 395 12.12 -15.79 -22.94
N TRP A 396 12.76 -15.29 -21.89
CA TRP A 396 12.19 -14.22 -21.06
C TRP A 396 12.03 -12.89 -21.83
N ARG A 397 12.96 -12.59 -22.75
CA ARG A 397 12.77 -11.44 -23.66
C ARG A 397 11.59 -11.66 -24.60
N SER A 398 11.46 -12.87 -25.14
CA SER A 398 10.32 -13.22 -26.00
C SER A 398 8.99 -13.15 -25.25
N PHE A 399 8.93 -13.55 -23.99
CA PHE A 399 7.75 -13.37 -23.14
C PHE A 399 7.41 -11.91 -22.93
N GLY A 400 8.41 -11.07 -22.64
CA GLY A 400 8.22 -9.62 -22.52
C GLY A 400 7.68 -8.97 -23.80
N GLU A 401 8.06 -9.45 -24.98
CA GLU A 401 7.48 -8.99 -26.25
C GLU A 401 6.07 -9.55 -26.49
N ALA A 402 5.85 -10.83 -26.18
CA ALA A 402 4.57 -11.50 -26.40
C ALA A 402 3.44 -10.95 -25.53
N VAL A 403 3.75 -10.40 -24.36
CA VAL A 403 2.74 -9.84 -23.43
C VAL A 403 2.29 -8.42 -23.80
N LYS A 404 3.04 -7.71 -24.63
CA LYS A 404 2.70 -6.31 -25.02
C LYS A 404 1.30 -6.11 -25.55
N PRO A 405 0.75 -7.01 -26.41
CA PRO A 405 -0.62 -6.86 -26.92
C PRO A 405 -1.71 -7.30 -25.91
N TYR A 406 -1.34 -7.75 -24.72
CA TYR A 406 -2.31 -8.18 -23.72
C TYR A 406 -3.13 -6.99 -23.21
N PRO A 407 -4.48 -7.01 -23.33
CA PRO A 407 -5.32 -5.85 -23.14
C PRO A 407 -5.70 -5.62 -21.67
N PHE A 408 -4.75 -5.83 -20.75
CA PHE A 408 -5.01 -5.58 -19.34
C PHE A 408 -4.93 -4.09 -18.99
N GLY A 409 -5.95 -3.60 -18.33
CA GLY A 409 -6.02 -2.24 -17.83
C GLY A 409 -7.16 -2.06 -16.86
N PHE A 410 -7.36 -0.83 -16.39
CA PHE A 410 -8.33 -0.50 -15.36
C PHE A 410 -9.76 -1.03 -15.66
N GLY A 411 -10.26 -0.87 -16.88
CA GLY A 411 -11.59 -1.32 -17.28
C GLY A 411 -11.77 -2.85 -17.39
N ILE A 412 -10.69 -3.64 -17.21
CA ILE A 412 -10.78 -5.10 -17.12
C ILE A 412 -10.64 -5.57 -15.67
N LEU A 413 -9.97 -4.76 -14.85
CA LEU A 413 -9.73 -5.08 -13.45
C LEU A 413 -10.99 -4.89 -12.59
N TYR A 414 -11.80 -3.85 -12.88
CA TYR A 414 -12.98 -3.46 -12.12
C TYR A 414 -14.28 -3.53 -12.92
#